data_0eeb9884be2b1f3451b4bfac80d2d85e
#
_entry.id   0eeb9884be2b1f3451b4bfac80d2d85e
#
_cell.length_a   1.000
_cell.length_b   1.000
_cell.length_c   1.000
_cell.angle_alpha   90.00
_cell.angle_beta   90.00
_cell.angle_gamma   90.00
#
_symmetry.space_group_name_H-M   'P 1'
#
loop_
_entity.id
_entity.type
_entity.pdbx_description
1 polymer ?
#
loop_
_entity_poly.entity_id
_entity_poly.type
_entity_poly.pdbx_seq_one_letter_code
_entity_poly.pdbx_strand_id
1 'polypeptide(L)'
;KKCLPKSEIHGIDISKYAIENGKDEIKDRLILGIANNLPWEDNYFDLVISIMSLHCLHTYDLLKSLKEMQRVSKNNKYLCVESYRNEKEKANLLYWQVTCEAFNTPEEWEWWFNLAGYNGDYSLNYFE
;
A
#
# COMPACT_ATOMS: atom_id res chain seq x y z
N LYS A 1 -10.09 13.63 -5.92
CA LYS A 1 -10.47 15.03 -5.61
C LYS A 1 -11.94 15.36 -5.89
N LYS A 2 -12.59 14.70 -6.87
CA LYS A 2 -14.04 14.90 -7.11
C LYS A 2 -14.90 14.61 -5.86
N CYS A 3 -14.55 13.55 -5.11
CA CYS A 3 -15.29 13.14 -3.90
C CYS A 3 -14.86 13.93 -2.65
N LEU A 4 -13.62 14.45 -2.64
CA LEU A 4 -13.03 15.18 -1.51
C LEU A 4 -12.39 16.49 -1.99
N PRO A 5 -13.19 17.49 -2.42
CA PRO A 5 -12.69 18.67 -3.12
C PRO A 5 -11.80 19.57 -2.27
N LYS A 6 -11.94 19.52 -0.94
CA LYS A 6 -11.14 20.31 0.00
C LYS A 6 -9.89 19.59 0.51
N SER A 7 -9.67 18.34 0.11
CA SER A 7 -8.53 17.55 0.57
C SER A 7 -7.26 17.92 -0.20
N GLU A 8 -6.17 18.02 0.52
CA GLU A 8 -4.83 18.03 -0.03
C GLU A 8 -4.38 16.56 -0.21
N ILE A 9 -3.99 16.20 -1.43
CA ILE A 9 -3.64 14.83 -1.79
C ILE A 9 -2.19 14.78 -2.19
N HIS A 10 -1.43 13.92 -1.54
CA HIS A 10 -0.06 13.57 -1.87
C HIS A 10 0.02 12.12 -2.34
N GLY A 11 1.00 11.80 -3.16
CA GLY A 11 1.25 10.44 -3.61
C GLY A 11 2.73 10.15 -3.74
N ILE A 12 3.09 8.88 -3.60
CA ILE A 12 4.43 8.38 -3.84
C ILE A 12 4.34 7.12 -4.70
N ASP A 13 5.20 7.01 -5.68
CA ASP A 13 5.29 5.83 -6.56
C ASP A 13 6.73 5.63 -7.01
N ILE A 14 7.13 4.38 -7.22
CA ILE A 14 8.45 4.05 -7.76
C ILE A 14 8.53 4.24 -9.27
N SER A 15 7.40 4.36 -9.94
CA SER A 15 7.30 4.52 -11.38
C SER A 15 7.44 5.98 -11.78
N LYS A 16 8.56 6.30 -12.43
CA LYS A 16 8.74 7.63 -13.04
C LYS A 16 7.62 7.96 -14.02
N TYR A 17 7.17 6.96 -14.80
CA TYR A 17 6.06 7.12 -15.73
C TYR A 17 4.76 7.52 -15.00
N ALA A 18 4.45 6.89 -13.87
CA ALA A 18 3.25 7.23 -13.09
C ALA A 18 3.30 8.67 -12.55
N ILE A 19 4.47 9.10 -12.08
CA ILE A 19 4.68 10.48 -11.60
C ILE A 19 4.53 11.50 -12.75
N GLU A 20 5.18 11.25 -13.88
CA GLU A 20 5.16 12.15 -15.05
C GLU A 20 3.78 12.25 -15.70
N ASN A 21 2.97 11.19 -15.64
CA ASN A 21 1.62 11.12 -16.20
C ASN A 21 0.52 11.24 -15.13
N GLY A 22 0.86 11.69 -13.92
CA GLY A 22 -0.10 12.00 -12.88
C GLY A 22 -1.07 13.11 -13.30
N LYS A 23 -2.27 13.10 -12.70
CA LYS A 23 -3.28 14.13 -12.97
C LYS A 23 -2.78 15.51 -12.57
N ASP A 24 -3.03 16.51 -13.40
CA ASP A 24 -2.55 17.89 -13.20
C ASP A 24 -2.92 18.46 -11.82
N GLU A 25 -4.10 18.08 -11.28
CA GLU A 25 -4.58 18.58 -10.00
C GLU A 25 -3.74 18.13 -8.77
N ILE A 26 -2.88 17.11 -8.94
CA ILE A 26 -2.04 16.56 -7.85
C ILE A 26 -0.58 16.37 -8.26
N LYS A 27 -0.23 16.65 -9.50
CA LYS A 27 1.08 16.33 -10.09
C LYS A 27 2.25 16.95 -9.32
N ASP A 28 2.10 18.14 -8.82
CA ASP A 28 3.09 18.87 -8.00
C ASP A 28 3.31 18.25 -6.60
N ARG A 29 2.43 17.32 -6.19
CA ARG A 29 2.46 16.60 -4.92
C ARG A 29 2.70 15.10 -5.08
N LEU A 30 3.08 14.68 -6.28
CA LEU A 30 3.53 13.32 -6.55
C LEU A 30 5.05 13.23 -6.41
N ILE A 31 5.52 12.25 -5.66
CA ILE A 31 6.93 12.04 -5.36
C ILE A 31 7.39 10.70 -5.95
N LEU A 32 8.50 10.73 -6.68
CA LEU A 32 9.17 9.51 -7.08
C LEU A 32 9.92 8.93 -5.88
N GLY A 33 9.54 7.75 -5.43
CA GLY A 33 10.14 7.14 -4.26
C GLY A 33 9.53 5.80 -3.91
N ILE A 34 9.99 5.22 -2.82
CA ILE A 34 9.59 3.90 -2.34
C ILE A 34 8.89 4.01 -0.98
N ALA A 35 7.87 3.20 -0.77
CA ALA A 35 7.03 3.26 0.44
C ALA A 35 7.76 2.88 1.74
N ASN A 36 8.95 2.29 1.67
CA ASN A 36 9.75 1.89 2.84
C ASN A 36 10.52 3.06 3.50
N ASN A 37 10.42 4.27 2.95
CA ASN A 37 11.03 5.48 3.49
C ASN A 37 10.24 6.71 3.00
N LEU A 38 9.18 7.04 3.71
CA LEU A 38 8.28 8.13 3.35
C LEU A 38 8.85 9.48 3.79
N PRO A 39 8.87 10.51 2.90
CA PRO A 39 9.52 11.79 3.18
C PRO A 39 8.69 12.75 4.06
N TRP A 40 7.67 12.25 4.73
CA TRP A 40 6.80 13.03 5.62
C TRP A 40 7.09 12.73 7.09
N GLU A 41 6.77 13.70 7.94
CA GLU A 41 6.90 13.59 9.39
C GLU A 41 5.87 12.61 10.00
N ASP A 42 6.10 12.24 11.26
CA ASP A 42 5.17 11.42 12.03
C ASP A 42 3.80 12.13 12.14
N ASN A 43 2.73 11.36 11.98
CA ASN A 43 1.36 11.87 12.08
C ASN A 43 1.04 13.03 11.13
N TYR A 44 1.61 13.02 9.93
CA TYR A 44 1.41 14.09 8.94
C TYR A 44 0.01 14.03 8.30
N PHE A 45 -0.46 12.84 7.93
CA PHE A 45 -1.71 12.66 7.19
C PHE A 45 -2.90 12.31 8.07
N ASP A 46 -4.06 12.87 7.76
CA ASP A 46 -5.33 12.49 8.38
C ASP A 46 -5.81 11.12 7.88
N LEU A 47 -5.49 10.74 6.66
CA LEU A 47 -5.78 9.45 6.05
C LEU A 47 -4.60 9.02 5.15
N VAL A 48 -4.14 7.79 5.34
CA VAL A 48 -3.15 7.12 4.47
C VAL A 48 -3.80 5.90 3.82
N ILE A 49 -3.64 5.78 2.50
CA ILE A 49 -4.19 4.62 1.76
C ILE A 49 -3.10 3.97 0.90
N SER A 50 -3.13 2.64 0.83
CA SER A 50 -2.36 1.85 -0.12
C SER A 50 -3.26 0.79 -0.73
N ILE A 51 -3.41 0.81 -2.05
CA ILE A 51 -4.29 -0.11 -2.77
C ILE A 51 -3.47 -0.86 -3.80
N MET A 52 -3.42 -2.18 -3.68
CA MET A 52 -2.78 -3.10 -4.63
C MET A 52 -1.30 -2.77 -4.90
N SER A 53 -0.55 -2.37 -3.87
CA SER A 53 0.85 -1.94 -4.01
C SER A 53 1.81 -2.71 -3.10
N LEU A 54 1.51 -2.85 -1.80
CA LEU A 54 2.49 -3.36 -0.84
C LEU A 54 2.82 -4.85 -1.01
N HIS A 55 1.93 -5.66 -1.60
CA HIS A 55 2.22 -7.05 -1.93
C HIS A 55 3.27 -7.20 -3.06
N CYS A 56 3.58 -6.13 -3.79
CA CYS A 56 4.66 -6.12 -4.78
C CYS A 56 6.04 -5.85 -4.17
N LEU A 57 6.15 -5.70 -2.86
CA LEU A 57 7.41 -5.43 -2.17
C LEU A 57 8.06 -6.71 -1.66
N HIS A 58 9.38 -6.75 -1.71
CA HIS A 58 10.13 -7.77 -1.01
C HIS A 58 9.87 -7.70 0.51
N THR A 59 9.95 -8.84 1.18
CA THR A 59 9.62 -9.03 2.60
C THR A 59 10.21 -7.97 3.54
N TYR A 60 11.48 -7.60 3.34
CA TYR A 60 12.15 -6.60 4.18
C TYR A 60 11.66 -5.18 3.93
N ASP A 61 11.22 -4.86 2.72
CA ASP A 61 10.63 -3.57 2.39
C ASP A 61 9.16 -3.50 2.77
N LEU A 62 8.44 -4.62 2.70
CA LEU A 62 7.05 -4.73 3.18
C LEU A 62 6.94 -4.32 4.65
N LEU A 63 7.78 -4.90 5.54
CA LEU A 63 7.76 -4.55 6.95
C LEU A 63 8.03 -3.08 7.20
N LYS A 64 9.02 -2.51 6.52
CA LYS A 64 9.34 -1.08 6.63
C LYS A 64 8.19 -0.21 6.14
N SER A 65 7.58 -0.57 5.00
CA SER A 65 6.47 0.20 4.42
C SER A 65 5.22 0.19 5.30
N LEU A 66 4.91 -0.93 5.93
CA LEU A 66 3.82 -1.01 6.91
C LEU A 66 4.08 -0.10 8.12
N LYS A 67 5.33 -0.08 8.62
CA LYS A 67 5.74 0.81 9.72
C LYS A 67 5.70 2.27 9.31
N GLU A 68 6.14 2.61 8.11
CA GLU A 68 6.09 3.96 7.57
C GLU A 68 4.63 4.45 7.39
N MET A 69 3.77 3.59 6.83
CA MET A 69 2.34 3.89 6.71
C MET A 69 1.69 4.15 8.07
N GLN A 70 2.08 3.37 9.10
CA GLN A 70 1.66 3.59 10.48
C GLN A 70 2.20 4.91 11.03
N ARG A 71 3.48 5.22 10.80
CA ARG A 71 4.17 6.39 11.32
C ARG A 71 3.60 7.71 10.79
N VAL A 72 3.40 7.81 9.47
CA VAL A 72 2.95 9.07 8.85
C VAL A 72 1.45 9.32 9.00
N SER A 73 0.67 8.34 9.43
CA SER A 73 -0.77 8.47 9.66
C SER A 73 -1.09 8.90 11.09
N LYS A 74 -1.92 9.92 11.25
CA LYS A 74 -2.45 10.31 12.57
C LYS A 74 -3.30 9.19 13.17
N ASN A 75 -4.35 8.77 12.47
CA ASN A 75 -5.30 7.78 12.96
C ASN A 75 -5.80 6.85 11.84
N ASN A 76 -6.24 7.41 10.71
CA ASN A 76 -6.96 6.67 9.70
C ASN A 76 -5.99 6.16 8.63
N LYS A 77 -6.02 4.87 8.39
CA LYS A 77 -5.25 4.23 7.33
C LYS A 77 -6.00 3.02 6.79
N TYR A 78 -5.86 2.80 5.50
CA TYR A 78 -6.49 1.69 4.82
C TYR A 78 -5.53 1.02 3.85
N LEU A 79 -5.53 -0.29 3.87
CA LEU A 79 -4.68 -1.14 3.06
C LEU A 79 -5.51 -2.16 2.29
N CYS A 80 -5.27 -2.28 0.98
CA CYS A 80 -5.79 -3.38 0.18
C CYS A 80 -4.61 -4.14 -0.45
N VAL A 81 -4.56 -5.45 -0.21
CA VAL A 81 -3.53 -6.35 -0.75
C VAL A 81 -4.16 -7.62 -1.28
N GLU A 82 -3.40 -8.34 -2.10
CA GLU A 82 -3.77 -9.66 -2.59
C GLU A 82 -3.44 -10.74 -1.57
N SER A 83 -4.28 -11.78 -1.56
CA SER A 83 -4.15 -12.92 -0.67
C SER A 83 -4.75 -14.18 -1.31
N TYR A 84 -4.54 -15.33 -0.72
CA TYR A 84 -5.14 -16.60 -1.12
C TYR A 84 -5.48 -17.44 0.10
N ARG A 85 -6.54 -18.25 -0.01
CA ARG A 85 -7.05 -19.11 1.07
C ARG A 85 -6.78 -20.60 0.80
N ASN A 86 -6.43 -20.94 -0.44
CA ASN A 86 -6.20 -22.31 -0.89
C ASN A 86 -5.28 -22.36 -2.12
N GLU A 87 -4.83 -23.57 -2.48
CA GLU A 87 -3.89 -23.75 -3.59
C GLU A 87 -4.43 -23.31 -4.96
N LYS A 88 -5.75 -23.39 -5.19
CA LYS A 88 -6.38 -22.91 -6.44
C LYS A 88 -6.27 -21.40 -6.55
N GLU A 89 -6.63 -20.66 -5.49
CA GLU A 89 -6.52 -19.20 -5.44
C GLU A 89 -5.06 -18.76 -5.54
N LYS A 90 -4.14 -19.48 -4.90
CA LYS A 90 -2.71 -19.23 -5.02
C LYS A 90 -2.23 -19.38 -6.45
N ALA A 91 -2.63 -20.43 -7.14
CA ALA A 91 -2.29 -20.63 -8.56
C ALA A 91 -2.88 -19.51 -9.42
N ASN A 92 -4.13 -19.12 -9.20
CA ASN A 92 -4.76 -18.04 -9.92
C ASN A 92 -4.02 -16.70 -9.68
N LEU A 93 -3.67 -16.39 -8.44
CA LEU A 93 -2.89 -15.21 -8.09
C LEU A 93 -1.54 -15.19 -8.80
N LEU A 94 -0.82 -16.31 -8.85
CA LEU A 94 0.45 -16.47 -9.57
C LEU A 94 0.32 -16.25 -11.08
N TYR A 95 -0.81 -16.61 -11.67
CA TYR A 95 -1.08 -16.35 -13.09
C TYR A 95 -1.41 -14.88 -13.38
N TRP A 96 -2.08 -14.20 -12.45
CA TRP A 96 -2.52 -12.82 -12.62
C TRP A 96 -1.44 -11.80 -12.32
N GLN A 97 -0.66 -12.02 -11.27
CA GLN A 97 0.27 -11.05 -10.72
C GLN A 97 1.72 -11.38 -11.00
N VAL A 98 2.24 -10.79 -12.05
CA VAL A 98 3.67 -10.92 -12.42
C VAL A 98 4.59 -10.18 -11.44
N THR A 99 4.07 -9.20 -10.71
CA THR A 99 4.85 -8.31 -9.83
C THR A 99 4.65 -8.58 -8.33
N CYS A 100 3.83 -9.56 -7.96
CA CYS A 100 3.62 -9.91 -6.56
C CYS A 100 4.83 -10.65 -5.99
N GLU A 101 5.40 -10.13 -4.92
CA GLU A 101 6.55 -10.70 -4.19
C GLU A 101 6.13 -11.27 -2.82
N ALA A 102 5.04 -10.76 -2.25
CA ALA A 102 4.52 -11.15 -0.95
C ALA A 102 3.25 -11.99 -1.09
N PHE A 103 3.41 -13.28 -1.38
CA PHE A 103 2.32 -14.26 -1.45
C PHE A 103 1.96 -14.75 -0.07
N ASN A 104 1.03 -14.07 0.60
CA ASN A 104 0.64 -14.37 1.97
C ASN A 104 -0.81 -14.82 2.07
N THR A 105 -1.09 -15.77 2.97
CA THR A 105 -2.44 -16.10 3.41
C THR A 105 -3.00 -14.98 4.29
N PRO A 106 -4.32 -14.99 4.60
CA PRO A 106 -4.90 -14.03 5.55
C PRO A 106 -4.18 -14.00 6.90
N GLU A 107 -3.85 -15.18 7.45
CA GLU A 107 -3.17 -15.31 8.73
C GLU A 107 -1.75 -14.77 8.69
N GLU A 108 -1.03 -14.95 7.57
CA GLU A 108 0.30 -14.39 7.36
C GLU A 108 0.24 -12.86 7.23
N TRP A 109 -0.79 -12.31 6.55
CA TRP A 109 -1.01 -10.86 6.50
C TRP A 109 -1.29 -10.28 7.88
N GLU A 110 -2.14 -10.92 8.70
CA GLU A 110 -2.41 -10.51 10.07
C GLU A 110 -1.14 -10.56 10.93
N TRP A 111 -0.28 -11.56 10.73
CA TRP A 111 1.02 -11.63 11.40
C TRP A 111 1.91 -10.44 11.02
N TRP A 112 1.98 -10.08 9.73
CA TRP A 112 2.72 -8.90 9.26
C TRP A 112 2.18 -7.61 9.87
N PHE A 113 0.87 -7.44 9.93
CA PHE A 113 0.24 -6.25 10.52
C PHE A 113 0.58 -6.13 12.01
N ASN A 114 0.48 -7.22 12.75
CA ASN A 114 0.86 -7.26 14.16
C ASN A 114 2.35 -6.95 14.37
N LEU A 115 3.24 -7.53 13.57
CA LEU A 115 4.69 -7.29 13.65
C LEU A 115 5.06 -5.83 13.35
N ALA A 116 4.35 -5.21 12.41
CA ALA A 116 4.54 -3.80 12.06
C ALA A 116 3.89 -2.83 13.04
N GLY A 117 3.00 -3.29 13.91
CA GLY A 117 2.13 -2.44 14.74
C GLY A 117 1.07 -1.70 13.92
N TYR A 118 0.71 -2.24 12.74
CA TYR A 118 -0.34 -1.67 11.90
C TYR A 118 -1.71 -1.89 12.55
N ASN A 119 -2.45 -0.81 12.78
CA ASN A 119 -3.76 -0.83 13.42
C ASN A 119 -4.86 -0.17 12.57
N GLY A 120 -4.63 -0.07 11.26
CA GLY A 120 -5.61 0.46 10.31
C GLY A 120 -6.57 -0.60 9.79
N ASP A 121 -7.56 -0.13 9.03
CA ASP A 121 -8.45 -1.02 8.30
C ASP A 121 -7.74 -1.66 7.11
N TYR A 122 -8.17 -2.87 6.73
CA TYR A 122 -7.64 -3.55 5.55
C TYR A 122 -8.67 -4.41 4.83
N SER A 123 -8.40 -4.71 3.59
CA SER A 123 -9.11 -5.75 2.84
C SER A 123 -8.13 -6.65 2.08
N LEU A 124 -8.53 -7.89 1.93
CA LEU A 124 -7.79 -8.91 1.20
C LEU A 124 -8.55 -9.24 -0.09
N ASN A 125 -7.84 -9.19 -1.21
CA ASN A 125 -8.41 -9.49 -2.53
C ASN A 125 -8.02 -10.91 -2.95
N TYR A 126 -9.00 -11.69 -3.41
CA TYR A 126 -8.82 -13.09 -3.79
C TYR A 126 -9.17 -13.30 -5.25
N PHE A 127 -8.46 -14.21 -5.91
CA PHE A 127 -8.69 -14.64 -7.30
C PHE A 127 -9.30 -16.05 -7.31
N GLU A 128 -10.63 -16.13 -7.32
CA GLU A 128 -11.40 -17.38 -7.31
C GLU A 128 -11.39 -18.14 -8.64
#